data_f9d5709332c39e1b9eb035fb198d5ef9
#
_entry.id   f9d5709332c39e1b9eb035fb198d5ef9
#
_cell.length_a   1.000
_cell.length_b   1.000
_cell.length_c   1.000
_cell.angle_alpha   90.00
_cell.angle_beta   90.00
_cell.angle_gamma   90.00
#
_symmetry.space_group_name_H-M   'P 1'
#
loop_
_entity.id
_entity.type
_entity.pdbx_description
1 polymer ?
#
loop_
_entity_poly.entity_id
_entity_poly.type
_entity_poly.pdbx_seq_one_letter_code
_entity_poly.pdbx_strand_id
1 'polypeptide(L)'
;MLNKTVTSIFIIIINIFFCFNLSANEQFTFDVTELEIYDNGNKIRGFNRGKILSDSGLEIEADTFSYNKITNILNVSGNVKVEDKIKNFIINAKDIIYSKNKNEIISENGSEIIDNNGRTISADKILYNTIKNTFNAHGNVKVEDEIEKFIIKAEDIIYLKNENIIKSKGKTIFLVGSRFDIKSEDIEISNSNKIISSRKSATIKDNKYKTLYELSKFNINIADEILKGENIIVNTNFNIPLNDKFYFKSGVFDLKKQSFATQNIDLRFRKDLLGNKENDPRIKGVSSTGKDGVTTFNKGVFTSCKINDDCPPWSIQAKKIQYDENKKQINYENALVKIYDVPVFYFPKFFHPGPSVKRQSGLLTPSLNNSQTLGSSIQIPYYIAISEDKDFTFTPTIFDKNIYKFQNEYRQKNKYSSFIADFSFTDGYQSFKSKDKNSITHLFAKYDTKLNFDSFTESDFNISIQKVSND
;
A
#
# COMPACT_ATOMS: atom_id res chain seq x y z
N MET A 1 -94.54 4.21 -22.08
CA MET A 1 -94.04 4.87 -23.28
C MET A 1 -93.03 5.93 -22.90
N LEU A 2 -91.80 5.61 -22.92
CA LEU A 2 -90.75 6.61 -22.67
C LEU A 2 -90.57 7.45 -23.94
N ASN A 3 -90.72 8.73 -23.83
CA ASN A 3 -90.76 9.69 -24.91
C ASN A 3 -89.47 9.63 -25.73
N LYS A 4 -89.59 9.30 -27.06
CA LYS A 4 -88.43 9.26 -28.00
C LYS A 4 -87.53 10.50 -27.98
N THR A 5 -88.05 11.64 -27.57
CA THR A 5 -87.30 12.88 -27.38
C THR A 5 -86.33 12.85 -26.20
N VAL A 6 -86.69 12.21 -25.11
CA VAL A 6 -85.81 12.09 -23.92
C VAL A 6 -84.63 11.12 -24.21
N THR A 7 -84.86 10.04 -24.96
CA THR A 7 -83.80 9.12 -25.39
C THR A 7 -82.82 9.75 -26.40
N SER A 8 -83.30 10.57 -27.31
CA SER A 8 -82.41 11.31 -28.24
C SER A 8 -81.54 12.38 -27.54
N ILE A 9 -82.09 13.10 -26.53
CA ILE A 9 -81.34 14.06 -25.74
C ILE A 9 -80.27 13.35 -24.86
N PHE A 10 -80.59 12.19 -24.30
CA PHE A 10 -79.64 11.41 -23.49
C PHE A 10 -78.49 10.83 -24.36
N ILE A 11 -78.73 10.39 -25.59
CA ILE A 11 -77.71 9.94 -26.52
C ILE A 11 -76.80 11.11 -26.97
N ILE A 12 -77.34 12.29 -27.18
CA ILE A 12 -76.56 13.49 -27.54
C ILE A 12 -75.68 13.96 -26.34
N ILE A 13 -76.20 13.90 -25.12
CA ILE A 13 -75.40 14.25 -23.89
C ILE A 13 -74.32 13.22 -23.66
N ILE A 14 -74.56 11.92 -23.86
CA ILE A 14 -73.50 10.90 -23.75
C ILE A 14 -72.43 11.06 -24.81
N ASN A 15 -72.74 11.47 -26.05
CA ASN A 15 -71.74 11.74 -27.06
C ASN A 15 -70.96 13.05 -26.79
N ILE A 16 -71.56 14.06 -26.16
CA ILE A 16 -70.84 15.24 -25.72
C ILE A 16 -69.89 14.94 -24.56
N PHE A 17 -70.26 14.03 -23.67
CA PHE A 17 -69.38 13.63 -22.55
C PHE A 17 -68.22 12.71 -23.00
N PHE A 18 -68.33 12.03 -24.15
CA PHE A 18 -67.24 11.21 -24.72
C PHE A 18 -66.28 12.01 -25.60
N CYS A 19 -66.57 13.25 -25.92
CA CYS A 19 -65.68 14.13 -26.69
C CYS A 19 -64.73 14.97 -25.83
N PHE A 20 -64.69 14.80 -24.50
CA PHE A 20 -63.75 15.51 -23.65
C PHE A 20 -62.73 14.51 -23.09
N ASN A 21 -61.50 14.82 -23.42
CA ASN A 21 -60.24 14.28 -22.95
C ASN A 21 -59.49 13.30 -23.87
N LEU A 22 -59.34 13.66 -25.12
CA LEU A 22 -58.08 13.42 -25.81
C LEU A 22 -57.20 14.69 -25.64
N SER A 23 -56.82 15.00 -24.43
CA SER A 23 -55.61 15.77 -24.23
C SER A 23 -54.48 14.90 -24.71
N ALA A 24 -54.04 15.10 -25.94
CA ALA A 24 -52.71 14.68 -26.37
C ALA A 24 -51.75 15.36 -25.43
N ASN A 25 -51.28 14.68 -24.41
CA ASN A 25 -50.25 15.18 -23.52
C ASN A 25 -49.02 15.35 -24.39
N GLU A 26 -48.78 16.58 -24.87
CA GLU A 26 -47.61 16.87 -25.68
C GLU A 26 -46.39 16.57 -24.82
N GLN A 27 -45.61 15.56 -25.22
CA GLN A 27 -44.47 15.09 -24.45
C GLN A 27 -43.35 16.13 -24.37
N PHE A 28 -43.34 17.11 -25.26
CA PHE A 28 -42.39 18.22 -25.31
C PHE A 28 -43.09 19.51 -25.65
N THR A 29 -42.76 20.58 -24.94
CA THR A 29 -43.11 21.94 -25.25
C THR A 29 -41.91 22.62 -25.90
N PHE A 30 -42.11 23.24 -27.06
CA PHE A 30 -41.06 23.88 -27.84
C PHE A 30 -41.17 25.39 -27.72
N ASP A 31 -40.11 26.03 -27.27
CA ASP A 31 -39.90 27.48 -27.27
C ASP A 31 -38.68 27.75 -28.15
N VAL A 32 -38.91 27.85 -29.45
CA VAL A 32 -37.90 27.94 -30.50
C VAL A 32 -38.19 29.12 -31.44
N THR A 33 -37.15 29.70 -32.01
CA THR A 33 -37.25 30.87 -32.87
C THR A 33 -37.94 30.55 -34.20
N GLU A 34 -37.63 29.42 -34.80
CA GLU A 34 -38.20 28.92 -36.06
C GLU A 34 -38.59 27.45 -35.90
N LEU A 35 -39.83 27.13 -36.37
CA LEU A 35 -40.38 25.78 -36.24
C LEU A 35 -41.00 25.34 -37.57
N GLU A 36 -40.58 24.18 -38.05
CA GLU A 36 -41.18 23.48 -39.19
C GLU A 36 -41.90 22.22 -38.73
N ILE A 37 -43.15 22.03 -39.18
CA ILE A 37 -43.92 20.81 -38.94
C ILE A 37 -44.19 20.16 -40.30
N TYR A 38 -43.80 18.90 -40.41
CA TYR A 38 -43.94 18.15 -41.67
C TYR A 38 -44.35 16.69 -41.37
N ASP A 39 -44.55 15.87 -42.45
CA ASP A 39 -44.96 14.49 -42.34
C ASP A 39 -46.29 14.32 -41.57
N ASN A 40 -47.33 15.08 -42.03
CA ASN A 40 -48.68 15.19 -41.42
C ASN A 40 -48.65 15.50 -39.90
N GLY A 41 -47.71 16.30 -39.45
CA GLY A 41 -47.60 16.68 -38.05
C GLY A 41 -46.78 15.69 -37.17
N ASN A 42 -46.23 14.63 -37.76
CA ASN A 42 -45.47 13.61 -37.02
C ASN A 42 -44.02 14.02 -36.77
N LYS A 43 -43.49 14.99 -37.53
CA LYS A 43 -42.11 15.45 -37.39
C LYS A 43 -42.07 16.95 -37.18
N ILE A 44 -41.27 17.35 -36.21
CA ILE A 44 -41.06 18.76 -35.85
C ILE A 44 -39.56 19.04 -35.94
N ARG A 45 -39.19 20.15 -36.59
CA ARG A 45 -37.83 20.69 -36.59
C ARG A 45 -37.83 22.10 -36.05
N GLY A 46 -36.83 22.42 -35.24
CA GLY A 46 -36.57 23.76 -34.74
C GLY A 46 -35.18 24.23 -35.11
N PHE A 47 -35.03 25.52 -35.40
CA PHE A 47 -33.78 26.14 -35.84
C PHE A 47 -33.51 27.42 -35.05
N ASN A 48 -32.30 27.95 -35.21
CA ASN A 48 -31.85 29.23 -34.67
C ASN A 48 -31.93 29.34 -33.14
N ARG A 49 -31.47 28.26 -32.45
CA ARG A 49 -31.44 28.11 -31.00
C ARG A 49 -32.82 28.23 -30.34
N GLY A 50 -33.07 27.44 -29.38
CA GLY A 50 -34.29 27.41 -28.60
C GLY A 50 -34.21 26.53 -27.38
N LYS A 51 -35.37 26.39 -26.74
CA LYS A 51 -35.53 25.62 -25.53
C LYS A 51 -36.68 24.64 -25.70
N ILE A 52 -36.45 23.41 -25.21
CA ILE A 52 -37.49 22.38 -25.13
C ILE A 52 -37.65 22.00 -23.67
N LEU A 53 -38.89 21.97 -23.22
CA LEU A 53 -39.25 21.45 -21.90
C LEU A 53 -39.95 20.11 -22.05
N SER A 54 -39.42 19.06 -21.37
CA SER A 54 -40.07 17.75 -21.29
C SER A 54 -41.15 17.73 -20.20
N ASP A 55 -42.11 16.81 -20.29
CA ASP A 55 -43.11 16.56 -19.24
C ASP A 55 -42.51 16.11 -17.91
N SER A 56 -41.26 15.53 -17.93
CA SER A 56 -40.49 15.17 -16.75
C SER A 56 -39.70 16.30 -16.10
N GLY A 57 -39.81 17.52 -16.62
CA GLY A 57 -39.13 18.70 -16.10
C GLY A 57 -37.68 18.89 -16.58
N LEU A 58 -37.25 18.11 -17.58
CA LEU A 58 -35.96 18.34 -18.25
C LEU A 58 -36.05 19.54 -19.18
N GLU A 59 -35.09 20.42 -19.05
CA GLU A 59 -34.93 21.62 -19.87
C GLU A 59 -33.77 21.40 -20.85
N ILE A 60 -34.02 21.47 -22.16
CA ILE A 60 -33.02 21.15 -23.20
C ILE A 60 -32.87 22.39 -24.09
N GLU A 61 -31.68 22.95 -24.13
CA GLU A 61 -31.29 24.06 -25.00
C GLU A 61 -30.34 23.56 -26.08
N ALA A 62 -30.53 23.96 -27.33
CA ALA A 62 -29.65 23.65 -28.44
C ALA A 62 -29.86 24.56 -29.64
N ASP A 63 -28.96 24.49 -30.63
CA ASP A 63 -29.06 25.30 -31.84
C ASP A 63 -30.10 24.75 -32.81
N THR A 64 -30.26 23.41 -32.87
CA THR A 64 -31.22 22.71 -33.76
C THR A 64 -31.89 21.54 -33.05
N PHE A 65 -33.14 21.26 -33.45
CA PHE A 65 -33.97 20.20 -32.86
C PHE A 65 -34.68 19.41 -33.96
N SER A 66 -34.83 18.11 -33.76
CA SER A 66 -35.61 17.21 -34.62
C SER A 66 -36.35 16.19 -33.78
N TYR A 67 -37.67 16.31 -33.68
CA TYR A 67 -38.54 15.41 -32.94
C TYR A 67 -39.41 14.57 -33.86
N ASN A 68 -39.42 13.25 -33.64
CA ASN A 68 -40.32 12.31 -34.30
C ASN A 68 -41.35 11.78 -33.28
N LYS A 69 -42.60 12.16 -33.43
CA LYS A 69 -43.72 11.77 -32.52
C LYS A 69 -44.02 10.28 -32.57
N ILE A 70 -43.83 9.62 -33.74
CA ILE A 70 -44.10 8.17 -33.87
C ILE A 70 -43.10 7.34 -33.07
N THR A 71 -41.84 7.68 -33.17
CA THR A 71 -40.75 6.95 -32.47
C THR A 71 -40.46 7.49 -31.05
N ASN A 72 -41.02 8.67 -30.73
CA ASN A 72 -40.74 9.43 -29.50
C ASN A 72 -39.22 9.69 -29.28
N ILE A 73 -38.52 10.04 -30.40
CA ILE A 73 -37.09 10.35 -30.37
C ILE A 73 -36.92 11.84 -30.69
N LEU A 74 -36.23 12.54 -29.79
CA LEU A 74 -35.78 13.89 -29.94
C LEU A 74 -34.28 13.89 -30.19
N ASN A 75 -33.83 14.38 -31.35
CA ASN A 75 -32.41 14.62 -31.64
C ASN A 75 -32.17 16.14 -31.54
N VAL A 76 -31.12 16.51 -30.83
CA VAL A 76 -30.71 17.90 -30.65
C VAL A 76 -29.23 18.05 -30.96
N SER A 77 -28.85 19.16 -31.60
CA SER A 77 -27.47 19.38 -32.05
C SER A 77 -27.05 20.83 -31.90
N GLY A 78 -25.78 21.04 -31.65
CA GLY A 78 -25.14 22.35 -31.51
C GLY A 78 -25.31 22.96 -30.11
N ASN A 79 -24.22 23.12 -29.38
CA ASN A 79 -24.16 23.75 -28.05
C ASN A 79 -25.27 23.25 -27.11
N VAL A 80 -25.42 21.93 -27.03
CA VAL A 80 -26.52 21.29 -26.26
C VAL A 80 -26.27 21.42 -24.79
N LYS A 81 -27.27 21.94 -24.04
CA LYS A 81 -27.34 21.95 -22.59
C LYS A 81 -28.63 21.25 -22.16
N VAL A 82 -28.54 20.19 -21.38
CA VAL A 82 -29.68 19.55 -20.72
C VAL A 82 -29.58 19.80 -19.22
N GLU A 83 -30.60 20.39 -18.65
CA GLU A 83 -30.68 20.73 -17.23
C GLU A 83 -31.85 19.99 -16.56
N ASP A 84 -31.58 19.25 -15.50
CA ASP A 84 -32.59 18.69 -14.61
C ASP A 84 -32.51 19.39 -13.25
N LYS A 85 -33.44 20.36 -13.04
CA LYS A 85 -33.51 21.14 -11.81
C LYS A 85 -33.99 20.35 -10.61
N ILE A 86 -34.73 19.24 -10.83
CA ILE A 86 -35.25 18.38 -9.78
C ILE A 86 -34.12 17.46 -9.27
N LYS A 87 -33.41 16.86 -10.20
CA LYS A 87 -32.30 15.93 -9.88
C LYS A 87 -30.96 16.62 -9.76
N ASN A 88 -30.91 17.93 -10.03
CA ASN A 88 -29.76 18.80 -9.85
C ASN A 88 -28.51 18.30 -10.61
N PHE A 89 -28.52 18.37 -11.93
CA PHE A 89 -27.38 18.16 -12.80
C PHE A 89 -27.58 18.91 -14.15
N ILE A 90 -26.43 19.08 -14.83
CA ILE A 90 -26.37 19.62 -16.19
C ILE A 90 -25.58 18.65 -17.05
N ILE A 91 -26.03 18.40 -18.29
CA ILE A 91 -25.24 17.70 -19.32
C ILE A 91 -24.93 18.72 -20.42
N ASN A 92 -23.66 18.94 -20.72
CA ASN A 92 -23.17 19.68 -21.85
C ASN A 92 -22.68 18.73 -22.94
N ALA A 93 -23.12 18.89 -24.17
CA ALA A 93 -22.71 18.00 -25.27
C ALA A 93 -22.78 18.75 -26.60
N LYS A 94 -22.19 18.16 -27.65
CA LYS A 94 -22.37 18.63 -29.01
C LYS A 94 -23.70 18.17 -29.58
N ASP A 95 -24.02 16.89 -29.37
CA ASP A 95 -25.21 16.24 -29.91
C ASP A 95 -25.83 15.35 -28.84
N ILE A 96 -27.16 15.27 -28.77
CA ILE A 96 -27.90 14.41 -27.85
C ILE A 96 -29.08 13.76 -28.57
N ILE A 97 -29.31 12.49 -28.24
CA ILE A 97 -30.49 11.72 -28.62
C ILE A 97 -31.28 11.41 -27.35
N TYR A 98 -32.49 11.94 -27.24
CA TYR A 98 -33.40 11.59 -26.16
C TYR A 98 -34.49 10.62 -26.65
N SER A 99 -34.43 9.39 -26.22
CA SER A 99 -35.46 8.35 -26.45
C SER A 99 -36.45 8.35 -25.28
N LYS A 100 -37.60 8.92 -25.43
CA LYS A 100 -38.62 9.00 -24.38
C LYS A 100 -39.14 7.61 -24.00
N ASN A 101 -39.37 6.73 -25.00
CA ASN A 101 -39.86 5.37 -24.76
C ASN A 101 -38.91 4.52 -23.92
N LYS A 102 -37.60 4.76 -24.02
CA LYS A 102 -36.56 4.09 -23.25
C LYS A 102 -36.19 4.81 -21.96
N ASN A 103 -36.64 6.06 -21.84
CA ASN A 103 -36.21 6.98 -20.77
C ASN A 103 -34.69 7.19 -20.74
N GLU A 104 -34.07 7.32 -21.93
CA GLU A 104 -32.63 7.40 -22.11
C GLU A 104 -32.23 8.65 -22.90
N ILE A 105 -31.24 9.33 -22.37
CA ILE A 105 -30.52 10.40 -23.03
C ILE A 105 -29.12 9.90 -23.37
N ILE A 106 -28.75 9.96 -24.63
CA ILE A 106 -27.44 9.52 -25.13
C ILE A 106 -26.75 10.73 -25.73
N SER A 107 -25.53 10.98 -25.29
CA SER A 107 -24.61 11.94 -25.93
C SER A 107 -23.45 11.17 -26.54
N GLU A 108 -23.02 11.64 -27.72
CA GLU A 108 -21.85 11.11 -28.44
C GLU A 108 -20.91 12.26 -28.80
N ASN A 109 -19.67 11.98 -29.15
CA ASN A 109 -18.67 12.99 -29.57
C ASN A 109 -18.19 13.93 -28.45
N GLY A 110 -18.04 13.41 -27.23
CA GLY A 110 -17.59 14.18 -26.09
C GLY A 110 -18.72 14.91 -25.35
N SER A 111 -18.79 14.66 -24.05
CA SER A 111 -19.81 15.26 -23.20
C SER A 111 -19.34 15.36 -21.75
N GLU A 112 -19.98 16.26 -21.04
CA GLU A 112 -19.69 16.57 -19.66
C GLU A 112 -20.97 16.62 -18.85
N ILE A 113 -20.96 15.99 -17.67
CA ILE A 113 -21.99 16.09 -16.66
C ILE A 113 -21.43 16.90 -15.49
N ILE A 114 -22.22 17.87 -15.03
CA ILE A 114 -21.90 18.63 -13.82
C ILE A 114 -23.04 18.43 -12.83
N ASP A 115 -22.74 17.90 -11.65
CA ASP A 115 -23.74 17.79 -10.58
C ASP A 115 -23.62 18.93 -9.56
N ASN A 116 -24.64 19.08 -8.73
CA ASN A 116 -24.69 20.13 -7.70
C ASN A 116 -23.66 19.95 -6.56
N ASN A 117 -22.95 18.82 -6.52
CA ASN A 117 -21.91 18.56 -5.55
C ASN A 117 -20.51 18.99 -6.05
N GLY A 118 -20.45 19.73 -7.18
CA GLY A 118 -19.20 20.15 -7.80
C GLY A 118 -18.43 19.01 -8.47
N ARG A 119 -19.12 17.90 -8.78
CA ARG A 119 -18.54 16.77 -9.51
C ARG A 119 -18.75 16.93 -11.00
N THR A 120 -17.67 16.77 -11.74
CA THR A 120 -17.66 16.79 -13.19
C THR A 120 -17.32 15.40 -13.72
N ILE A 121 -18.11 14.87 -14.67
CA ILE A 121 -17.85 13.61 -15.38
C ILE A 121 -17.73 13.93 -16.86
N SER A 122 -16.56 13.73 -17.46
CA SER A 122 -16.34 13.88 -18.90
C SER A 122 -16.05 12.50 -19.53
N ALA A 123 -16.59 12.28 -20.74
CA ALA A 123 -16.43 11.03 -21.50
C ALA A 123 -16.69 11.24 -22.98
N ASP A 124 -16.24 10.29 -23.81
CA ASP A 124 -16.55 10.29 -25.25
C ASP A 124 -18.04 10.05 -25.49
N LYS A 125 -18.66 9.18 -24.68
CA LYS A 125 -20.08 8.86 -24.74
C LYS A 125 -20.69 8.75 -23.33
N ILE A 126 -21.88 9.36 -23.16
CA ILE A 126 -22.65 9.25 -21.92
C ILE A 126 -24.06 8.77 -22.24
N LEU A 127 -24.53 7.80 -21.48
CA LEU A 127 -25.92 7.34 -21.45
C LEU A 127 -26.51 7.64 -20.07
N TYR A 128 -27.53 8.47 -20.01
CA TYR A 128 -28.28 8.78 -18.82
C TYR A 128 -29.65 8.11 -18.84
N ASN A 129 -29.96 7.29 -17.84
CA ASN A 129 -31.29 6.73 -17.65
C ASN A 129 -32.08 7.61 -16.68
N THR A 130 -33.14 8.25 -17.20
CA THR A 130 -33.90 9.26 -16.47
C THR A 130 -34.72 8.68 -15.30
N ILE A 131 -35.15 7.43 -15.35
CA ILE A 131 -35.89 6.78 -14.26
C ILE A 131 -34.94 6.32 -13.16
N LYS A 132 -33.90 5.56 -13.54
CA LYS A 132 -32.92 4.99 -12.59
C LYS A 132 -31.99 6.06 -12.01
N ASN A 133 -31.93 7.24 -12.61
CA ASN A 133 -30.97 8.31 -12.26
C ASN A 133 -29.51 7.81 -12.28
N THR A 134 -29.16 7.11 -13.37
CA THR A 134 -27.88 6.43 -13.55
C THR A 134 -27.19 6.98 -14.78
N PHE A 135 -25.92 7.31 -14.66
CA PHE A 135 -25.04 7.72 -15.76
C PHE A 135 -24.07 6.59 -16.08
N ASN A 136 -24.02 6.17 -17.34
CA ASN A 136 -23.02 5.26 -17.87
C ASN A 136 -22.13 6.08 -18.82
N ALA A 137 -20.89 6.28 -18.43
CA ALA A 137 -19.86 6.99 -19.19
C ALA A 137 -18.88 5.99 -19.80
N HIS A 138 -18.55 6.17 -21.08
CA HIS A 138 -17.67 5.29 -21.83
C HIS A 138 -16.67 6.11 -22.67
N GLY A 139 -15.44 5.62 -22.75
CA GLY A 139 -14.33 6.20 -23.51
C GLY A 139 -13.70 7.40 -22.79
N ASN A 140 -12.41 7.31 -22.47
CA ASN A 140 -11.60 8.37 -21.86
C ASN A 140 -12.26 9.03 -20.64
N VAL A 141 -12.96 8.24 -19.81
CA VAL A 141 -13.76 8.78 -18.72
C VAL A 141 -12.87 9.40 -17.65
N LYS A 142 -13.17 10.66 -17.32
CA LYS A 142 -12.56 11.40 -16.21
C LYS A 142 -13.66 11.90 -15.29
N VAL A 143 -13.55 11.59 -13.99
CA VAL A 143 -14.39 12.17 -12.94
C VAL A 143 -13.52 13.04 -12.05
N GLU A 144 -13.94 14.28 -11.83
CA GLU A 144 -13.31 15.24 -10.91
C GLU A 144 -14.32 15.66 -9.86
N ASP A 145 -13.90 15.64 -8.61
CA ASP A 145 -14.69 16.12 -7.48
C ASP A 145 -13.84 17.16 -6.72
N GLU A 146 -14.18 18.43 -6.87
CA GLU A 146 -13.42 19.53 -6.28
C GLU A 146 -13.62 19.64 -4.76
N ILE A 147 -14.77 19.21 -4.26
CA ILE A 147 -15.10 19.24 -2.82
C ILE A 147 -14.34 18.13 -2.09
N GLU A 148 -14.45 16.91 -2.59
CA GLU A 148 -13.79 15.74 -2.01
C GLU A 148 -12.33 15.59 -2.48
N LYS A 149 -11.88 16.41 -3.42
CA LYS A 149 -10.51 16.49 -3.96
C LYS A 149 -10.01 15.16 -4.50
N PHE A 150 -10.78 14.51 -5.36
CA PHE A 150 -10.34 13.33 -6.06
C PHE A 150 -10.50 13.39 -7.58
N ILE A 151 -9.72 12.58 -8.27
CA ILE A 151 -9.80 12.38 -9.72
C ILE A 151 -9.83 10.88 -10.00
N ILE A 152 -10.77 10.45 -10.86
CA ILE A 152 -10.85 9.08 -11.39
C ILE A 152 -10.60 9.12 -12.88
N LYS A 153 -9.81 8.17 -13.39
CA LYS A 153 -9.63 7.94 -14.83
C LYS A 153 -9.87 6.46 -15.11
N ALA A 154 -10.78 6.17 -16.02
CA ALA A 154 -11.14 4.81 -16.42
C ALA A 154 -11.67 4.79 -17.86
N GLU A 155 -11.85 3.59 -18.43
CA GLU A 155 -12.52 3.41 -19.72
C GLU A 155 -14.04 3.50 -19.58
N ASP A 156 -14.58 2.83 -18.56
CA ASP A 156 -16.02 2.80 -18.26
C ASP A 156 -16.27 3.20 -16.81
N ILE A 157 -17.29 4.04 -16.61
CA ILE A 157 -17.79 4.42 -15.28
C ILE A 157 -19.31 4.38 -15.27
N ILE A 158 -19.86 3.81 -14.19
CA ILE A 158 -21.28 3.86 -13.84
C ILE A 158 -21.44 4.72 -12.59
N TYR A 159 -22.20 5.80 -12.68
CA TYR A 159 -22.53 6.64 -11.53
C TYR A 159 -24.00 6.44 -11.15
N LEU A 160 -24.23 5.84 -10.00
CA LEU A 160 -25.54 5.65 -9.38
C LEU A 160 -25.83 6.87 -8.48
N LYS A 161 -26.45 7.89 -9.06
CA LYS A 161 -26.58 9.21 -8.43
C LYS A 161 -27.40 9.15 -7.12
N ASN A 162 -28.49 8.36 -7.10
CA ASN A 162 -29.34 8.23 -5.91
C ASN A 162 -28.60 7.59 -4.71
N GLU A 163 -27.67 6.68 -4.98
CA GLU A 163 -26.87 5.97 -3.98
C GLU A 163 -25.56 6.69 -3.67
N ASN A 164 -25.19 7.66 -4.51
CA ASN A 164 -23.91 8.35 -4.52
C ASN A 164 -22.72 7.36 -4.62
N ILE A 165 -22.88 6.34 -5.49
CA ILE A 165 -21.88 5.30 -5.75
C ILE A 165 -21.33 5.46 -7.17
N ILE A 166 -20.01 5.43 -7.28
CA ILE A 166 -19.29 5.38 -8.56
C ILE A 166 -18.65 4.00 -8.70
N LYS A 167 -18.85 3.34 -9.84
CA LYS A 167 -18.24 2.07 -10.19
C LYS A 167 -17.46 2.22 -11.48
N SER A 168 -16.20 1.86 -11.47
CA SER A 168 -15.41 1.72 -12.70
C SER A 168 -15.38 0.28 -13.18
N LYS A 169 -15.11 0.09 -14.45
CA LYS A 169 -14.86 -1.21 -15.05
C LYS A 169 -13.52 -1.19 -15.78
N GLY A 170 -12.73 -2.25 -15.55
CA GLY A 170 -11.39 -2.36 -16.11
C GLY A 170 -10.38 -1.47 -15.39
N LYS A 171 -9.25 -1.18 -16.06
CA LYS A 171 -8.14 -0.42 -15.48
C LYS A 171 -8.57 0.98 -15.03
N THR A 172 -8.31 1.27 -13.78
CA THR A 172 -8.71 2.52 -13.14
C THR A 172 -7.56 3.14 -12.37
N ILE A 173 -7.42 4.46 -12.50
CA ILE A 173 -6.52 5.29 -11.70
C ILE A 173 -7.39 6.20 -10.85
N PHE A 174 -7.18 6.16 -9.54
CA PHE A 174 -7.90 6.99 -8.59
C PHE A 174 -6.89 7.77 -7.75
N LEU A 175 -6.99 9.10 -7.81
CA LEU A 175 -6.09 10.04 -7.13
C LEU A 175 -6.87 10.75 -6.02
N VAL A 176 -6.37 10.75 -4.79
CA VAL A 176 -6.95 11.49 -3.66
C VAL A 176 -5.98 12.57 -3.22
N GLY A 177 -6.30 13.80 -3.58
CA GLY A 177 -5.40 14.93 -3.38
C GLY A 177 -4.01 14.66 -3.97
N SER A 178 -2.97 15.07 -3.26
CA SER A 178 -1.57 14.75 -3.59
C SER A 178 -1.03 13.52 -2.87
N ARG A 179 -1.86 12.87 -2.03
CA ARG A 179 -1.39 11.84 -1.10
C ARG A 179 -1.51 10.43 -1.67
N PHE A 180 -2.70 10.02 -2.08
CA PHE A 180 -2.92 8.64 -2.51
C PHE A 180 -3.06 8.53 -4.02
N ASP A 181 -2.31 7.59 -4.60
CA ASP A 181 -2.41 7.16 -5.99
C ASP A 181 -2.76 5.66 -5.96
N ILE A 182 -4.01 5.34 -6.33
CA ILE A 182 -4.58 4.00 -6.30
C ILE A 182 -4.78 3.53 -7.73
N LYS A 183 -4.18 2.41 -8.09
CA LYS A 183 -4.36 1.75 -9.38
C LYS A 183 -4.93 0.36 -9.14
N SER A 184 -6.04 0.08 -9.80
CA SER A 184 -6.71 -1.22 -9.71
C SER A 184 -7.63 -1.42 -10.90
N GLU A 185 -8.34 -2.52 -10.93
CA GLU A 185 -9.48 -2.76 -11.82
C GLU A 185 -10.77 -2.80 -11.00
N ASP A 186 -11.89 -2.45 -11.65
CA ASP A 186 -13.24 -2.57 -11.09
C ASP A 186 -13.38 -1.94 -9.69
N ILE A 187 -13.01 -0.66 -9.57
CA ILE A 187 -13.10 0.09 -8.31
C ILE A 187 -14.54 0.50 -8.04
N GLU A 188 -15.01 0.30 -6.81
CA GLU A 188 -16.26 0.84 -6.28
C GLU A 188 -15.98 1.91 -5.23
N ILE A 189 -16.63 3.07 -5.37
CA ILE A 189 -16.51 4.22 -4.49
C ILE A 189 -17.87 4.54 -3.92
N SER A 190 -18.01 4.40 -2.61
CA SER A 190 -19.17 4.87 -1.85
C SER A 190 -18.85 6.21 -1.22
N ASN A 191 -19.31 7.30 -1.82
CA ASN A 191 -19.02 8.64 -1.33
C ASN A 191 -19.70 8.91 0.02
N SER A 192 -20.88 8.36 0.26
CA SER A 192 -21.61 8.50 1.53
C SER A 192 -20.82 7.89 2.70
N ASN A 193 -20.14 6.76 2.47
CA ASN A 193 -19.36 6.05 3.50
C ASN A 193 -17.87 6.39 3.44
N LYS A 194 -17.42 7.19 2.45
CA LYS A 194 -16.01 7.51 2.19
C LYS A 194 -15.14 6.25 1.99
N ILE A 195 -15.72 5.20 1.39
CA ILE A 195 -15.06 3.90 1.17
C ILE A 195 -14.75 3.72 -0.30
N ILE A 196 -13.52 3.30 -0.56
CA ILE A 196 -13.03 2.87 -1.87
C ILE A 196 -12.60 1.41 -1.74
N SER A 197 -13.07 0.57 -2.66
CA SER A 197 -12.78 -0.86 -2.61
C SER A 197 -12.62 -1.48 -3.99
N SER A 198 -11.86 -2.56 -4.07
CA SER A 198 -11.85 -3.48 -5.20
C SER A 198 -11.57 -4.90 -4.73
N ARG A 199 -12.11 -5.87 -5.48
CA ARG A 199 -11.81 -7.30 -5.33
C ARG A 199 -10.71 -7.77 -6.28
N LYS A 200 -10.10 -6.84 -7.00
CA LYS A 200 -8.99 -7.07 -7.93
C LYS A 200 -7.68 -6.58 -7.32
N SER A 201 -6.59 -7.00 -7.93
CA SER A 201 -5.26 -6.55 -7.51
C SER A 201 -5.15 -5.03 -7.60
N ALA A 202 -4.52 -4.46 -6.60
CA ALA A 202 -4.34 -3.02 -6.49
C ALA A 202 -2.92 -2.65 -6.07
N THR A 203 -2.54 -1.46 -6.50
CA THR A 203 -1.34 -0.77 -6.04
C THR A 203 -1.77 0.55 -5.41
N ILE A 204 -1.48 0.75 -4.14
CA ILE A 204 -1.78 1.97 -3.40
C ILE A 204 -0.47 2.64 -2.99
N LYS A 205 -0.24 3.84 -3.48
CA LYS A 205 0.94 4.63 -3.20
C LYS A 205 0.59 5.76 -2.24
N ASP A 206 1.17 5.74 -1.04
CA ASP A 206 1.09 6.85 -0.09
C ASP A 206 2.31 7.76 -0.28
N ASN A 207 2.11 8.89 -0.93
CA ASN A 207 3.17 9.84 -1.24
C ASN A 207 3.67 10.61 0.00
N LYS A 208 2.86 10.69 1.05
CA LYS A 208 3.24 11.34 2.33
C LYS A 208 4.31 10.55 3.06
N TYR A 209 4.11 9.24 3.20
CA TYR A 209 5.03 8.35 3.92
C TYR A 209 5.94 7.53 3.01
N LYS A 210 5.86 7.77 1.68
CA LYS A 210 6.65 7.06 0.65
C LYS A 210 6.46 5.54 0.70
N THR A 211 5.29 5.09 1.08
CA THR A 211 4.95 3.67 1.23
C THR A 211 4.12 3.18 0.05
N LEU A 212 4.46 2.01 -0.46
CA LEU A 212 3.76 1.31 -1.53
C LEU A 212 3.11 0.05 -0.96
N TYR A 213 1.81 -0.08 -1.18
CA TYR A 213 1.03 -1.27 -0.85
C TYR A 213 0.60 -1.96 -2.15
N GLU A 214 0.94 -3.23 -2.30
CA GLU A 214 0.42 -4.11 -3.35
C GLU A 214 -0.51 -5.14 -2.69
N LEU A 215 -1.74 -5.28 -3.20
CA LEU A 215 -2.79 -6.09 -2.56
C LEU A 215 -3.58 -6.87 -3.62
N SER A 216 -4.10 -8.04 -3.27
CA SER A 216 -5.02 -8.77 -4.16
C SER A 216 -6.47 -8.31 -4.03
N LYS A 217 -6.82 -7.65 -2.93
CA LYS A 217 -8.12 -7.08 -2.60
C LYS A 217 -7.95 -6.01 -1.54
N PHE A 218 -8.72 -4.94 -1.64
CA PHE A 218 -8.65 -3.86 -0.65
C PHE A 218 -10.00 -3.19 -0.36
N ASN A 219 -10.03 -2.55 0.79
CA ASN A 219 -11.05 -1.60 1.23
C ASN A 219 -10.33 -0.50 2.01
N ILE A 220 -10.46 0.73 1.58
CA ILE A 220 -9.90 1.90 2.27
C ILE A 220 -11.00 2.89 2.63
N ASN A 221 -11.10 3.24 3.92
CA ASN A 221 -11.87 4.38 4.36
C ASN A 221 -10.97 5.61 4.33
N ILE A 222 -11.27 6.57 3.47
CA ILE A 222 -10.44 7.77 3.26
C ILE A 222 -10.58 8.75 4.43
N ALA A 223 -11.74 8.83 5.06
CA ALA A 223 -11.97 9.75 6.20
C ALA A 223 -11.18 9.31 7.46
N ASP A 224 -11.22 8.01 7.74
CA ASP A 224 -10.52 7.42 8.89
C ASP A 224 -9.07 7.06 8.57
N GLU A 225 -8.69 7.05 7.29
CA GLU A 225 -7.40 6.59 6.76
C GLU A 225 -7.10 5.13 7.16
N ILE A 226 -8.10 4.26 7.14
CA ILE A 226 -7.98 2.84 7.47
C ILE A 226 -7.98 2.00 6.19
N LEU A 227 -6.88 1.32 5.93
CA LEU A 227 -6.72 0.37 4.83
C LEU A 227 -6.85 -1.06 5.35
N LYS A 228 -7.72 -1.86 4.73
CA LYS A 228 -7.85 -3.30 4.95
C LYS A 228 -7.53 -4.03 3.65
N GLY A 229 -6.82 -5.15 3.73
CA GLY A 229 -6.45 -5.88 2.52
C GLY A 229 -6.08 -7.34 2.76
N GLU A 230 -5.91 -8.03 1.62
CA GLU A 230 -5.49 -9.44 1.54
C GLU A 230 -4.28 -9.58 0.61
N ASN A 231 -3.38 -10.54 0.93
CA ASN A 231 -2.13 -10.80 0.21
C ASN A 231 -1.32 -9.52 -0.03
N ILE A 232 -0.97 -8.89 1.09
CA ILE A 232 -0.42 -7.55 1.09
C ILE A 232 1.10 -7.60 1.05
N ILE A 233 1.69 -6.83 0.14
CA ILE A 233 3.12 -6.53 0.13
C ILE A 233 3.28 -5.05 0.44
N VAL A 234 4.03 -4.74 1.49
CA VAL A 234 4.36 -3.36 1.83
C VAL A 234 5.83 -3.10 1.56
N ASN A 235 6.10 -2.07 0.79
CA ASN A 235 7.43 -1.57 0.52
C ASN A 235 7.55 -0.18 1.15
N THR A 236 8.34 -0.08 2.21
CA THR A 236 8.60 1.18 2.89
C THR A 236 9.66 1.98 2.13
N ASN A 237 9.40 3.25 1.87
CA ASN A 237 10.29 4.14 1.11
C ASN A 237 10.59 3.68 -0.33
N PHE A 238 9.55 3.68 -1.17
CA PHE A 238 9.64 3.28 -2.58
C PHE A 238 10.61 4.11 -3.45
N ASN A 239 11.16 5.19 -2.93
CA ASN A 239 12.22 5.97 -3.61
C ASN A 239 13.61 5.30 -3.55
N ILE A 240 13.78 4.29 -2.69
CA ILE A 240 15.03 3.54 -2.54
C ILE A 240 14.86 2.19 -3.25
N PRO A 241 15.74 1.80 -4.19
CA PRO A 241 15.59 0.58 -4.96
C PRO A 241 15.66 -0.71 -4.12
N LEU A 242 16.41 -0.70 -3.02
CA LEU A 242 16.62 -1.85 -2.15
C LEU A 242 16.04 -1.54 -0.78
N ASN A 243 14.86 -2.05 -0.50
CA ASN A 243 14.12 -1.87 0.76
C ASN A 243 13.75 -3.19 1.40
N ASP A 244 13.47 -3.14 2.70
CA ASP A 244 12.82 -4.23 3.41
C ASP A 244 11.40 -4.42 2.88
N LYS A 245 10.99 -5.70 2.72
CA LYS A 245 9.66 -6.04 2.22
C LYS A 245 8.88 -6.81 3.27
N PHE A 246 7.67 -6.35 3.53
CA PHE A 246 6.73 -6.99 4.44
C PHE A 246 5.64 -7.69 3.63
N TYR A 247 5.47 -8.97 3.84
CA TYR A 247 4.42 -9.78 3.23
C TYR A 247 3.42 -10.18 4.31
N PHE A 248 2.13 -9.98 4.05
CA PHE A 248 1.05 -10.32 4.97
C PHE A 248 -0.05 -11.07 4.25
N LYS A 249 -0.65 -12.06 4.89
CA LYS A 249 -1.85 -12.72 4.34
C LYS A 249 -3.05 -11.78 4.37
N SER A 250 -3.24 -11.06 5.48
CA SER A 250 -4.27 -10.05 5.65
C SER A 250 -3.87 -9.05 6.71
N GLY A 251 -4.45 -7.86 6.66
CA GLY A 251 -4.12 -6.82 7.62
C GLY A 251 -5.05 -5.61 7.61
N VAL A 252 -4.95 -4.87 8.69
CA VAL A 252 -5.56 -3.56 8.89
C VAL A 252 -4.46 -2.57 9.20
N PHE A 253 -4.41 -1.48 8.45
CA PHE A 253 -3.41 -0.42 8.56
C PHE A 253 -4.12 0.90 8.87
N ASP A 254 -3.76 1.52 9.97
CA ASP A 254 -4.10 2.90 10.29
C ASP A 254 -3.01 3.80 9.68
N LEU A 255 -3.31 4.36 8.52
CA LEU A 255 -2.35 5.16 7.74
C LEU A 255 -2.11 6.54 8.38
N LYS A 256 -3.00 6.98 9.26
CA LYS A 256 -2.86 8.21 10.02
C LYS A 256 -1.90 8.05 11.18
N LYS A 257 -2.06 6.96 11.97
CA LYS A 257 -1.22 6.65 13.13
C LYS A 257 0.03 5.85 12.79
N GLN A 258 0.23 5.49 11.50
CA GLN A 258 1.32 4.62 11.06
C GLN A 258 1.41 3.34 11.89
N SER A 259 0.25 2.70 12.11
CA SER A 259 0.16 1.46 12.88
C SER A 259 -0.61 0.40 12.11
N PHE A 260 -0.32 -0.86 12.42
CA PHE A 260 -0.98 -1.98 11.77
C PHE A 260 -1.18 -3.19 12.69
N ALA A 261 -2.14 -4.03 12.31
CA ALA A 261 -2.35 -5.35 12.87
C ALA A 261 -2.58 -6.34 11.72
N THR A 262 -1.80 -7.43 11.67
CA THR A 262 -1.75 -8.32 10.50
C THR A 262 -1.66 -9.80 10.90
N GLN A 263 -1.97 -10.67 9.95
CA GLN A 263 -1.83 -12.12 10.07
C GLN A 263 -0.80 -12.65 9.08
N ASN A 264 -0.06 -13.68 9.50
CA ASN A 264 0.95 -14.38 8.71
C ASN A 264 1.94 -13.41 8.05
N ILE A 265 2.79 -12.81 8.87
CA ILE A 265 3.83 -11.90 8.40
C ILE A 265 5.10 -12.66 7.98
N ASP A 266 5.71 -12.23 6.88
CA ASP A 266 7.07 -12.55 6.45
C ASP A 266 7.79 -11.23 6.15
N LEU A 267 8.64 -10.77 7.07
CA LEU A 267 9.52 -9.62 6.86
C LEU A 267 10.82 -10.11 6.24
N ARG A 268 11.16 -9.60 5.08
CA ARG A 268 12.43 -9.87 4.38
C ARG A 268 13.27 -8.61 4.35
N PHE A 269 14.41 -8.70 5.01
CA PHE A 269 15.41 -7.63 5.02
C PHE A 269 16.17 -7.58 3.69
N ARG A 270 16.74 -6.46 3.38
CA ARG A 270 17.60 -6.28 2.22
C ARG A 270 18.80 -7.25 2.25
N LYS A 271 19.07 -7.88 1.11
CA LYS A 271 20.14 -8.89 0.98
C LYS A 271 21.56 -8.32 1.13
N ASP A 272 21.75 -7.07 0.74
CA ASP A 272 23.07 -6.40 0.75
C ASP A 272 23.57 -6.00 2.14
N LEU A 273 22.72 -6.08 3.16
CA LEU A 273 23.04 -5.59 4.51
C LEU A 273 24.06 -6.43 5.25
N LEU A 274 24.13 -7.74 5.00
CA LEU A 274 25.01 -8.66 5.73
C LEU A 274 26.35 -8.93 5.03
N GLY A 275 26.66 -8.18 3.96
CA GLY A 275 27.93 -8.32 3.23
C GLY A 275 28.09 -9.65 2.45
N ASN A 276 27.21 -10.61 2.64
CA ASN A 276 27.17 -11.87 1.91
C ASN A 276 25.85 -11.99 1.15
N LYS A 277 25.92 -12.05 -0.19
CA LYS A 277 24.76 -12.16 -1.08
C LYS A 277 23.97 -13.48 -0.91
N GLU A 278 24.54 -14.45 -0.22
CA GLU A 278 23.91 -15.73 0.08
C GLU A 278 22.97 -15.68 1.30
N ASN A 279 23.05 -14.65 2.11
CA ASN A 279 22.20 -14.47 3.27
C ASN A 279 20.84 -13.85 2.87
N ASP A 280 19.75 -14.48 3.37
CA ASP A 280 18.37 -14.01 3.22
C ASP A 280 17.75 -13.77 4.61
N PRO A 281 18.16 -12.70 5.34
CA PRO A 281 17.65 -12.44 6.67
C PRO A 281 16.15 -12.13 6.64
N ARG A 282 15.39 -12.85 7.50
CA ARG A 282 13.92 -12.74 7.53
C ARG A 282 13.35 -13.08 8.89
N ILE A 283 12.18 -12.50 9.17
CA ILE A 283 11.35 -12.83 10.34
C ILE A 283 9.98 -13.26 9.84
N LYS A 284 9.55 -14.44 10.23
CA LYS A 284 8.17 -14.92 10.03
C LYS A 284 7.43 -14.91 11.35
N GLY A 285 6.12 -14.65 11.33
CA GLY A 285 5.26 -14.70 12.52
C GLY A 285 3.82 -15.03 12.16
N VAL A 286 3.08 -15.60 13.12
CA VAL A 286 1.66 -15.95 12.95
C VAL A 286 0.80 -14.68 12.90
N SER A 287 1.16 -13.68 13.69
CA SER A 287 0.54 -12.35 13.66
C SER A 287 1.56 -11.28 13.99
N SER A 288 1.27 -10.06 13.59
CA SER A 288 2.11 -8.92 13.95
C SER A 288 1.29 -7.65 14.21
N THR A 289 1.90 -6.77 14.98
CA THR A 289 1.46 -5.39 15.18
C THR A 289 2.64 -4.46 15.00
N GLY A 290 2.43 -3.32 14.37
CA GLY A 290 3.43 -2.28 14.20
C GLY A 290 2.93 -0.94 14.68
N LYS A 291 3.78 -0.21 15.37
CA LYS A 291 3.52 1.16 15.82
C LYS A 291 4.83 1.85 16.20
N ASP A 292 4.97 3.12 15.87
CA ASP A 292 6.09 3.99 16.27
C ASP A 292 7.48 3.39 15.92
N GLY A 293 7.61 2.75 14.75
CA GLY A 293 8.86 2.11 14.31
C GLY A 293 9.19 0.79 15.03
N VAL A 294 8.26 0.24 15.81
CA VAL A 294 8.42 -1.07 16.45
C VAL A 294 7.43 -2.07 15.88
N THR A 295 7.93 -3.13 15.25
CA THR A 295 7.13 -4.25 14.77
C THR A 295 7.28 -5.43 15.72
N THR A 296 6.15 -5.90 16.25
CA THR A 296 6.09 -7.06 17.14
C THR A 296 5.52 -8.26 16.38
N PHE A 297 6.23 -9.37 16.41
CA PHE A 297 5.85 -10.65 15.82
C PHE A 297 5.51 -11.64 16.94
N ASN A 298 4.33 -12.25 16.86
CA ASN A 298 3.95 -13.31 17.79
C ASN A 298 4.24 -14.68 17.20
N LYS A 299 4.80 -15.57 18.01
CA LYS A 299 5.30 -16.91 17.60
C LYS A 299 6.19 -16.75 16.37
N GLY A 300 7.24 -15.94 16.54
CA GLY A 300 8.14 -15.55 15.47
C GLY A 300 9.31 -16.51 15.28
N VAL A 301 9.82 -16.55 14.06
CA VAL A 301 11.06 -17.26 13.69
C VAL A 301 11.94 -16.32 12.88
N PHE A 302 13.18 -16.13 13.36
CA PHE A 302 14.22 -15.40 12.63
C PHE A 302 15.26 -16.39 12.08
N THR A 303 15.72 -16.15 10.86
CA THR A 303 16.90 -16.82 10.28
C THR A 303 17.53 -15.92 9.22
N SER A 304 18.81 -16.12 8.92
CA SER A 304 19.49 -15.50 7.77
C SER A 304 19.87 -16.50 6.67
N CYS A 305 19.49 -17.77 6.81
CA CYS A 305 19.76 -18.81 5.81
C CYS A 305 19.03 -18.54 4.48
N LYS A 306 19.50 -19.16 3.38
CA LYS A 306 18.85 -19.03 2.06
C LYS A 306 17.35 -19.36 2.15
N ILE A 307 16.55 -18.63 1.39
CA ILE A 307 15.08 -18.77 1.42
C ILE A 307 14.61 -20.10 0.83
N ASN A 308 15.41 -20.70 -0.03
CA ASN A 308 15.10 -21.97 -0.70
C ASN A 308 15.44 -23.21 0.14
N ASP A 309 16.02 -23.03 1.33
CA ASP A 309 16.29 -24.12 2.26
C ASP A 309 14.99 -24.42 3.02
N ASP A 310 14.41 -25.59 2.81
CA ASP A 310 13.19 -26.04 3.51
C ASP A 310 13.38 -26.12 5.02
N CYS A 311 14.60 -26.53 5.45
CA CYS A 311 15.03 -26.53 6.84
C CYS A 311 16.28 -25.67 6.98
N PRO A 312 16.19 -24.44 7.48
CA PRO A 312 17.35 -23.58 7.65
C PRO A 312 18.34 -24.21 8.63
N PRO A 313 19.66 -24.21 8.32
CA PRO A 313 20.69 -24.74 9.22
C PRO A 313 20.61 -24.19 10.64
N TRP A 314 20.15 -22.96 10.80
CA TRP A 314 19.86 -22.37 12.11
C TRP A 314 18.67 -21.42 12.08
N SER A 315 17.98 -21.32 13.21
CA SER A 315 16.89 -20.39 13.40
C SER A 315 16.75 -19.99 14.88
N ILE A 316 16.11 -18.85 15.12
CA ILE A 316 15.72 -18.40 16.45
C ILE A 316 14.20 -18.35 16.48
N GLN A 317 13.59 -19.28 17.18
CA GLN A 317 12.15 -19.30 17.41
C GLN A 317 11.84 -18.65 18.74
N ALA A 318 10.89 -17.71 18.79
CA ALA A 318 10.53 -17.03 20.02
C ALA A 318 9.02 -16.86 20.17
N LYS A 319 8.54 -16.77 21.41
CA LYS A 319 7.15 -16.43 21.70
C LYS A 319 6.81 -15.04 21.15
N LYS A 320 7.77 -14.11 21.29
CA LYS A 320 7.67 -12.74 20.81
C LYS A 320 9.00 -12.26 20.25
N ILE A 321 9.00 -11.70 19.05
CA ILE A 321 10.12 -11.00 18.44
C ILE A 321 9.70 -9.55 18.25
N GLN A 322 10.58 -8.60 18.58
CA GLN A 322 10.35 -7.18 18.33
C GLN A 322 11.49 -6.63 17.48
N TYR A 323 11.17 -6.14 16.29
CA TYR A 323 12.08 -5.37 15.47
C TYR A 323 11.86 -3.89 15.78
N ASP A 324 12.85 -3.27 16.39
CA ASP A 324 12.88 -1.85 16.75
C ASP A 324 13.76 -1.10 15.72
N GLU A 325 13.13 -0.42 14.79
CA GLU A 325 13.82 0.34 13.73
C GLU A 325 14.58 1.54 14.29
N ASN A 326 14.09 2.14 15.40
CA ASN A 326 14.71 3.30 16.01
C ASN A 326 16.03 2.93 16.68
N LYS A 327 16.05 1.80 17.38
CA LYS A 327 17.25 1.24 18.04
C LYS A 327 18.07 0.37 17.11
N LYS A 328 17.52 0.04 15.93
CA LYS A 328 18.11 -0.88 14.95
C LYS A 328 18.49 -2.22 15.57
N GLN A 329 17.60 -2.80 16.34
CA GLN A 329 17.83 -4.06 17.05
C GLN A 329 16.61 -4.99 16.99
N ILE A 330 16.87 -6.28 17.13
CA ILE A 330 15.85 -7.32 17.21
C ILE A 330 15.90 -7.91 18.61
N ASN A 331 14.80 -7.77 19.35
CA ASN A 331 14.63 -8.26 20.71
C ASN A 331 13.79 -9.53 20.71
N TYR A 332 14.11 -10.45 21.61
CA TYR A 332 13.46 -11.76 21.73
C TYR A 332 13.00 -12.00 23.15
N GLU A 333 11.81 -12.59 23.28
CA GLU A 333 11.27 -13.09 24.55
C GLU A 333 10.95 -14.58 24.40
N ASN A 334 11.45 -15.39 25.35
CA ASN A 334 11.35 -16.87 25.37
C ASN A 334 11.83 -17.46 24.04
N ALA A 335 13.11 -17.29 23.75
CA ALA A 335 13.73 -17.70 22.52
C ALA A 335 14.43 -19.06 22.63
N LEU A 336 14.28 -19.87 21.60
CA LEU A 336 14.96 -21.12 21.36
C LEU A 336 15.84 -20.97 20.12
N VAL A 337 17.15 -21.11 20.28
CA VAL A 337 18.07 -21.25 19.15
C VAL A 337 18.04 -22.70 18.71
N LYS A 338 17.79 -22.92 17.42
CA LYS A 338 17.70 -24.25 16.81
C LYS A 338 18.78 -24.41 15.74
N ILE A 339 19.34 -25.61 15.68
CA ILE A 339 20.22 -26.07 14.60
C ILE A 339 19.53 -27.28 13.98
N TYR A 340 19.21 -27.20 12.67
CA TYR A 340 18.41 -28.20 11.94
C TYR A 340 17.16 -28.63 12.73
N ASP A 341 16.39 -27.61 13.21
CA ASP A 341 15.20 -27.74 14.04
C ASP A 341 15.39 -28.35 15.43
N VAL A 342 16.61 -28.79 15.82
CA VAL A 342 16.91 -29.26 17.16
C VAL A 342 17.18 -28.05 18.07
N PRO A 343 16.45 -27.87 19.20
CA PRO A 343 16.72 -26.81 20.14
C PRO A 343 18.01 -27.03 20.89
N VAL A 344 18.95 -26.08 20.80
CA VAL A 344 20.27 -26.16 21.41
C VAL A 344 20.47 -25.17 22.57
N PHE A 345 19.83 -24.01 22.50
CA PHE A 345 19.92 -22.99 23.55
C PHE A 345 18.57 -22.35 23.80
N TYR A 346 18.29 -22.02 25.06
CA TYR A 346 17.14 -21.25 25.49
C TYR A 346 17.57 -19.94 26.15
N PHE A 347 16.96 -18.83 25.72
CA PHE A 347 17.15 -17.51 26.30
C PHE A 347 15.80 -16.91 26.73
N PRO A 348 15.60 -16.58 28.01
CA PRO A 348 14.39 -15.89 28.45
C PRO A 348 14.19 -14.54 27.76
N LYS A 349 15.29 -13.78 27.63
CA LYS A 349 15.37 -12.52 26.90
C LYS A 349 16.78 -12.35 26.34
N PHE A 350 16.87 -11.90 25.11
CA PHE A 350 18.11 -11.43 24.51
C PHE A 350 17.81 -10.53 23.31
N PHE A 351 18.82 -9.88 22.80
CA PHE A 351 18.72 -9.09 21.57
C PHE A 351 20.01 -9.23 20.76
N HIS A 352 19.89 -8.91 19.47
CA HIS A 352 21.02 -8.69 18.59
C HIS A 352 20.77 -7.50 17.67
N PRO A 353 21.84 -6.90 17.09
CA PRO A 353 21.69 -5.84 16.10
C PRO A 353 20.84 -6.26 14.92
N GLY A 354 20.04 -5.34 14.40
CA GLY A 354 19.36 -5.54 13.12
C GLY A 354 20.37 -5.67 11.96
N PRO A 355 19.99 -6.32 10.85
CA PRO A 355 20.89 -6.57 9.73
C PRO A 355 21.53 -5.30 9.12
N SER A 356 20.91 -4.14 9.31
CA SER A 356 21.40 -2.84 8.82
C SER A 356 22.49 -2.22 9.66
N VAL A 357 22.81 -2.79 10.83
CA VAL A 357 23.78 -2.23 11.77
C VAL A 357 25.16 -2.79 11.48
N LYS A 358 26.09 -1.91 11.13
CA LYS A 358 27.48 -2.31 10.86
C LYS A 358 28.25 -2.67 12.15
N ARG A 359 27.98 -1.97 13.26
CA ARG A 359 28.66 -2.16 14.53
C ARG A 359 27.72 -1.86 15.70
N GLN A 360 27.49 -2.84 16.57
CA GLN A 360 26.73 -2.69 17.81
C GLN A 360 27.23 -3.68 18.84
N SER A 361 27.27 -3.28 20.10
CA SER A 361 27.62 -4.16 21.23
C SER A 361 26.60 -5.30 21.37
N GLY A 362 27.10 -6.50 21.63
CA GLY A 362 26.24 -7.66 21.81
C GLY A 362 27.01 -9.00 21.80
N LEU A 363 26.29 -10.08 22.06
CA LEU A 363 26.82 -11.43 21.93
C LEU A 363 27.16 -11.74 20.47
N LEU A 364 28.34 -12.27 20.23
CA LEU A 364 28.71 -12.87 18.94
C LEU A 364 28.32 -14.36 18.93
N THR A 365 28.44 -14.98 17.77
CA THR A 365 28.09 -16.38 17.61
C THR A 365 28.94 -17.27 18.53
N PRO A 366 28.34 -18.03 19.46
CA PRO A 366 29.07 -19.00 20.26
C PRO A 366 29.71 -20.05 19.37
N SER A 367 30.86 -20.56 19.78
CA SER A 367 31.53 -21.66 19.11
C SER A 367 31.82 -22.82 20.06
N LEU A 368 31.72 -24.01 19.53
CA LEU A 368 32.11 -25.27 20.21
C LEU A 368 33.38 -25.78 19.55
N ASN A 369 34.42 -25.99 20.34
CA ASN A 369 35.71 -26.47 19.85
C ASN A 369 36.13 -27.74 20.61
N ASN A 370 36.88 -28.58 19.96
CA ASN A 370 37.46 -29.73 20.58
C ASN A 370 38.98 -29.73 20.34
N SER A 371 39.73 -29.79 21.41
CA SER A 371 41.20 -29.84 21.41
C SER A 371 41.66 -31.13 22.02
N GLN A 372 42.62 -31.79 21.38
CA GLN A 372 43.23 -33.01 21.95
C GLN A 372 43.91 -32.73 23.30
N THR A 373 44.46 -31.52 23.47
CA THR A 373 45.22 -31.14 24.69
C THR A 373 44.30 -30.62 25.77
N LEU A 374 43.38 -29.71 25.43
CA LEU A 374 42.56 -28.96 26.38
C LEU A 374 41.15 -29.54 26.57
N GLY A 375 40.73 -30.47 25.70
CA GLY A 375 39.41 -31.05 25.70
C GLY A 375 38.39 -30.23 24.91
N SER A 376 37.11 -30.56 25.10
CA SER A 376 35.99 -29.82 24.49
C SER A 376 35.77 -28.49 25.19
N SER A 377 35.38 -27.47 24.45
CA SER A 377 35.15 -26.15 25.02
C SER A 377 33.97 -25.42 24.36
N ILE A 378 33.34 -24.57 25.14
CA ILE A 378 32.37 -23.56 24.66
C ILE A 378 32.98 -22.18 24.81
N GLN A 379 32.85 -21.38 23.75
CA GLN A 379 33.33 -20.03 23.65
C GLN A 379 32.14 -19.10 23.38
N ILE A 380 31.97 -18.05 24.18
CA ILE A 380 30.83 -17.12 24.07
C ILE A 380 31.35 -15.68 24.01
N PRO A 381 31.75 -15.19 22.82
CA PRO A 381 32.30 -13.84 22.70
C PRO A 381 31.24 -12.76 22.91
N TYR A 382 31.62 -11.67 23.58
CA TYR A 382 30.83 -10.45 23.72
C TYR A 382 31.60 -9.26 23.13
N TYR A 383 31.02 -8.66 22.11
CA TYR A 383 31.59 -7.51 21.42
C TYR A 383 31.07 -6.19 22.03
N ILE A 384 31.93 -5.23 22.24
CA ILE A 384 31.63 -3.90 22.77
C ILE A 384 32.11 -2.86 21.76
N ALA A 385 31.17 -2.21 21.07
CA ALA A 385 31.45 -1.04 20.24
C ALA A 385 31.59 0.19 21.15
N ILE A 386 32.83 0.62 21.42
CA ILE A 386 33.11 1.76 22.30
C ILE A 386 32.84 3.08 21.57
N SER A 387 33.32 3.20 20.32
CA SER A 387 33.12 4.33 19.42
C SER A 387 33.24 3.87 17.96
N GLU A 388 33.09 4.76 16.99
CA GLU A 388 33.23 4.41 15.56
C GLU A 388 34.61 3.85 15.21
N ASP A 389 35.63 4.26 15.95
CA ASP A 389 37.05 3.95 15.76
C ASP A 389 37.61 2.92 16.76
N LYS A 390 36.83 2.52 17.80
CA LYS A 390 37.27 1.66 18.89
C LYS A 390 36.28 0.57 19.20
N ASP A 391 36.81 -0.62 19.49
CA ASP A 391 36.02 -1.75 19.99
C ASP A 391 36.83 -2.63 20.94
N PHE A 392 36.09 -3.45 21.67
CA PHE A 392 36.63 -4.43 22.60
C PHE A 392 35.83 -5.72 22.48
N THR A 393 36.51 -6.87 22.45
CA THR A 393 35.86 -8.19 22.45
C THR A 393 36.31 -8.97 23.66
N PHE A 394 35.38 -9.34 24.51
CA PHE A 394 35.59 -10.24 25.64
C PHE A 394 35.15 -11.65 25.25
N THR A 395 36.05 -12.61 25.37
CA THR A 395 35.84 -13.99 24.91
C THR A 395 36.11 -14.99 26.01
N PRO A 396 35.14 -15.27 26.91
CA PRO A 396 35.25 -16.34 27.86
C PRO A 396 35.17 -17.71 27.15
N THR A 397 36.05 -18.62 27.52
CA THR A 397 36.08 -20.01 27.05
C THR A 397 36.13 -20.95 28.23
N ILE A 398 35.18 -21.89 28.29
CA ILE A 398 35.08 -22.89 29.33
C ILE A 398 35.39 -24.25 28.69
N PHE A 399 36.37 -24.96 29.24
CA PHE A 399 36.77 -26.30 28.81
C PHE A 399 36.22 -27.37 29.78
N ASP A 400 36.01 -28.56 29.28
CA ASP A 400 35.50 -29.73 30.04
C ASP A 400 36.44 -30.18 31.15
N LYS A 401 37.73 -29.87 31.05
CA LYS A 401 38.77 -30.20 32.05
C LYS A 401 38.92 -29.17 33.19
N ASN A 402 37.89 -28.38 33.43
CA ASN A 402 37.90 -27.28 34.42
C ASN A 402 39.00 -26.24 34.15
N ILE A 403 39.22 -25.91 32.87
CA ILE A 403 40.11 -24.86 32.44
C ILE A 403 39.24 -23.69 32.00
N TYR A 404 39.58 -22.50 32.43
CA TYR A 404 38.87 -21.27 32.12
C TYR A 404 39.81 -20.29 31.42
N LYS A 405 39.47 -19.86 30.19
CA LYS A 405 40.23 -18.84 29.45
C LYS A 405 39.38 -17.59 29.27
N PHE A 406 39.97 -16.46 29.59
CA PHE A 406 39.40 -15.13 29.39
C PHE A 406 40.28 -14.37 28.40
N GLN A 407 39.88 -14.33 27.14
CA GLN A 407 40.60 -13.63 26.08
C GLN A 407 39.94 -12.28 25.85
N ASN A 408 40.76 -11.25 25.66
CA ASN A 408 40.35 -9.87 25.52
C ASN A 408 41.08 -9.24 24.35
N GLU A 409 40.34 -8.75 23.37
CA GLU A 409 40.90 -8.07 22.22
C GLU A 409 40.42 -6.61 22.22
N TYR A 410 41.34 -5.65 22.22
CA TYR A 410 41.06 -4.25 22.01
C TYR A 410 41.58 -3.80 20.65
N ARG A 411 40.75 -3.08 19.88
CA ARG A 411 41.12 -2.52 18.58
C ARG A 411 40.79 -1.06 18.52
N GLN A 412 41.71 -0.27 17.94
CA GLN A 412 41.51 1.14 17.65
C GLN A 412 42.09 1.46 16.29
N LYS A 413 41.30 2.18 15.46
CA LYS A 413 41.74 2.59 14.13
C LYS A 413 41.49 4.09 13.96
N ASN A 414 42.56 4.90 13.95
CA ASN A 414 42.55 6.31 13.67
C ASN A 414 42.83 6.54 12.17
N LYS A 415 42.77 7.79 11.71
CA LYS A 415 43.04 8.18 10.32
C LYS A 415 44.39 7.69 9.78
N TYR A 416 45.43 7.78 10.62
CA TYR A 416 46.82 7.45 10.25
C TYR A 416 47.43 6.35 11.10
N SER A 417 46.74 5.82 12.10
CA SER A 417 47.30 4.82 13.00
C SER A 417 46.31 3.72 13.32
N SER A 418 46.79 2.53 13.64
CA SER A 418 46.02 1.42 14.17
C SER A 418 46.70 0.83 15.39
N PHE A 419 45.91 0.41 16.37
CA PHE A 419 46.34 -0.29 17.56
C PHE A 419 45.47 -1.51 17.79
N ILE A 420 46.10 -2.66 18.03
CA ILE A 420 45.45 -3.91 18.40
C ILE A 420 46.22 -4.44 19.62
N ALA A 421 45.48 -4.80 20.67
CA ALA A 421 45.99 -5.51 21.81
C ALA A 421 45.13 -6.75 22.12
N ASP A 422 45.75 -7.91 22.14
CA ASP A 422 45.13 -9.18 22.52
C ASP A 422 45.83 -9.67 23.79
N PHE A 423 45.05 -9.85 24.85
CA PHE A 423 45.57 -10.38 26.09
C PHE A 423 44.63 -11.46 26.67
N SER A 424 45.19 -12.49 27.20
CA SER A 424 44.43 -13.54 27.86
C SER A 424 44.98 -13.96 29.19
N PHE A 425 44.04 -14.46 30.01
CA PHE A 425 44.33 -15.14 31.25
C PHE A 425 43.65 -16.51 31.17
N THR A 426 44.40 -17.58 31.41
CA THR A 426 43.91 -18.95 31.44
C THR A 426 44.22 -19.53 32.80
N ASP A 427 43.22 -20.06 33.50
CA ASP A 427 43.36 -20.73 34.79
C ASP A 427 43.01 -22.21 34.68
N GLY A 428 43.65 -23.02 35.56
CA GLY A 428 43.43 -24.45 35.60
C GLY A 428 44.20 -25.26 34.54
N TYR A 429 45.11 -24.61 33.78
CA TYR A 429 45.97 -25.31 32.83
C TYR A 429 46.97 -26.23 33.56
N GLN A 430 47.15 -27.46 33.07
CA GLN A 430 48.13 -28.40 33.56
C GLN A 430 49.14 -28.68 32.44
N SER A 431 50.41 -28.33 32.73
CA SER A 431 51.51 -28.58 31.84
C SER A 431 51.86 -30.09 31.83
N PHE A 432 52.41 -30.57 30.71
CA PHE A 432 52.94 -31.93 30.63
C PHE A 432 54.13 -32.16 31.57
N LYS A 433 54.76 -31.09 32.03
CA LYS A 433 55.98 -31.14 32.90
C LYS A 433 55.65 -31.03 34.38
N SER A 434 54.49 -30.50 34.74
CA SER A 434 54.08 -30.30 36.14
C SER A 434 52.70 -30.88 36.39
N LYS A 435 52.48 -31.50 37.56
CA LYS A 435 51.17 -31.95 38.02
C LYS A 435 50.32 -30.84 38.62
N ASP A 436 50.93 -29.66 38.86
CA ASP A 436 50.23 -28.52 39.46
C ASP A 436 49.44 -27.75 38.38
N LYS A 437 48.30 -27.26 38.79
CA LYS A 437 47.50 -26.36 37.93
C LYS A 437 48.11 -24.98 37.98
N ASN A 438 48.40 -24.40 36.82
CA ASN A 438 49.04 -23.09 36.69
C ASN A 438 48.11 -22.14 35.93
N SER A 439 48.31 -20.85 36.18
CA SER A 439 47.70 -19.79 35.39
C SER A 439 48.67 -19.35 34.29
N ILE A 440 48.16 -19.23 33.07
CA ILE A 440 48.94 -18.78 31.90
C ILE A 440 48.38 -17.50 31.38
N THR A 441 49.28 -16.59 30.96
CA THR A 441 48.90 -15.31 30.37
C THR A 441 49.62 -15.07 29.05
N HIS A 442 48.98 -14.35 28.15
CA HIS A 442 49.67 -13.73 27.00
C HIS A 442 49.26 -12.26 26.81
N LEU A 443 50.15 -11.49 26.21
CA LEU A 443 49.91 -10.17 25.72
C LEU A 443 50.57 -10.02 24.35
N PHE A 444 49.74 -9.78 23.33
CA PHE A 444 50.19 -9.38 21.99
C PHE A 444 49.65 -8.01 21.71
N ALA A 445 50.52 -7.04 21.41
CA ALA A 445 50.11 -5.71 21.05
C ALA A 445 50.84 -5.25 19.79
N LYS A 446 50.14 -4.59 18.91
CA LYS A 446 50.68 -4.06 17.67
C LYS A 446 50.16 -2.61 17.47
N TYR A 447 51.11 -1.71 17.23
CA TYR A 447 50.83 -0.33 16.88
C TYR A 447 51.47 -0.03 15.52
N ASP A 448 50.67 0.44 14.56
CA ASP A 448 51.10 0.85 13.24
C ASP A 448 50.73 2.33 13.06
N THR A 449 51.60 3.17 12.54
CA THR A 449 51.27 4.55 12.19
C THR A 449 52.05 5.00 10.95
N LYS A 450 51.33 5.76 10.11
CA LYS A 450 51.95 6.44 8.96
C LYS A 450 52.46 7.79 9.43
N LEU A 451 53.74 8.04 9.13
CA LEU A 451 54.37 9.31 9.40
C LEU A 451 54.46 10.12 8.09
N ASN A 452 54.20 11.40 8.15
CA ASN A 452 54.31 12.29 6.99
C ASN A 452 55.56 13.14 7.12
N PHE A 453 56.62 12.73 6.40
CA PHE A 453 57.83 13.53 6.27
C PHE A 453 57.97 13.99 4.82
N ASP A 454 58.15 15.29 4.60
CA ASP A 454 58.26 15.90 3.27
C ASP A 454 59.37 15.32 2.40
N SER A 455 60.37 14.68 3.04
CA SER A 455 61.53 14.09 2.38
C SER A 455 61.36 12.62 1.93
N PHE A 456 60.24 12.00 2.27
CA PHE A 456 59.99 10.57 1.96
C PHE A 456 58.64 10.37 1.31
N THR A 457 58.58 9.49 0.33
CA THR A 457 57.31 9.12 -0.34
C THR A 457 56.39 8.30 0.57
N GLU A 458 56.94 7.45 1.43
CA GLU A 458 56.21 6.69 2.48
C GLU A 458 57.10 6.55 3.71
N SER A 459 56.52 6.72 4.89
CA SER A 459 57.18 6.50 6.15
C SER A 459 56.22 5.85 7.13
N ASP A 460 56.53 4.64 7.54
CA ASP A 460 55.73 3.86 8.48
C ASP A 460 56.54 3.60 9.75
N PHE A 461 55.82 3.64 10.88
CA PHE A 461 56.38 3.28 12.19
C PHE A 461 55.52 2.14 12.77
N ASN A 462 56.16 1.00 13.06
CA ASN A 462 55.51 -0.22 13.56
C ASN A 462 56.16 -0.68 14.86
N ILE A 463 55.37 -0.93 15.88
CA ILE A 463 55.79 -1.61 17.12
C ILE A 463 54.97 -2.87 17.34
N SER A 464 55.62 -3.97 17.63
CA SER A 464 54.98 -5.20 18.05
C SER A 464 55.58 -5.67 19.39
N ILE A 465 54.71 -5.98 20.32
CA ILE A 465 55.06 -6.54 21.64
C ILE A 465 54.40 -7.91 21.75
N GLN A 466 55.18 -8.90 22.11
CA GLN A 466 54.70 -10.24 22.37
C GLN A 466 55.32 -10.75 23.70
N LYS A 467 54.43 -11.06 24.63
CA LYS A 467 54.82 -11.60 25.93
C LYS A 467 53.88 -12.77 26.28
N VAL A 468 54.45 -13.88 26.65
CA VAL A 468 53.74 -15.09 27.15
C VAL A 468 54.36 -15.48 28.50
N SER A 469 53.54 -15.98 29.41
CA SER A 469 54.08 -16.65 30.60
C SER A 469 54.68 -17.98 30.19
N ASN A 470 55.81 -18.33 30.76
CA ASN A 470 56.41 -19.65 30.60
C ASN A 470 55.82 -20.62 31.64
N ASP A 471 55.81 -21.93 31.30
CA ASP A 471 55.48 -23.02 32.20
C ASP A 471 56.47 -23.13 33.35
#